data_360971f8600f7c43a52911c5bc8741b2
#
_entry.id   360971f8600f7c43a52911c5bc8741b2
#
_cell.length_a   1.000
_cell.length_b   1.000
_cell.length_c   1.000
_cell.angle_alpha   90.00
_cell.angle_beta   90.00
_cell.angle_gamma   90.00
#
_symmetry.space_group_name_H-M   'P 1'
#
loop_
_entity.id
_entity.type
_entity.pdbx_description
1 polymer ?
#
loop_
_entity_poly.entity_id
_entity_poly.type
_entity_poly.pdbx_seq_one_letter_code
_entity_poly.pdbx_strand_id
1 'polypeptide(L)'
;VVCLYGSPNTQLRGGTIQLNFFDPAGKMFDSYAVEAMANDQRISLRAGCHCNPGARELALGFTEDELITSFRDADHMTYEQFTHVIDGKTTGALRASIGLVTTFADVYTYLQFARTFVDRSRSSAN
;
A
#
# COMPACT_ATOMS: atom_id res chain seq x y z
N VAL A 1 5.97 -3.99 10.22
CA VAL A 1 5.02 -3.01 10.77
C VAL A 1 3.96 -2.70 9.73
N VAL A 2 2.73 -2.41 10.16
CA VAL A 2 1.62 -1.98 9.29
C VAL A 2 1.37 -0.49 9.51
N CYS A 3 1.30 0.29 8.44
CA CYS A 3 0.85 1.67 8.47
C CYS A 3 -0.57 1.74 7.90
N LEU A 4 -1.52 2.28 8.67
CA LEU A 4 -2.90 2.54 8.24
C LEU A 4 -3.02 4.00 7.81
N TYR A 5 -3.66 4.23 6.66
CA TYR A 5 -3.96 5.57 6.17
C TYR A 5 -5.42 5.93 6.49
N GLY A 6 -5.60 7.09 7.08
CA GLY A 6 -6.90 7.59 7.54
C GLY A 6 -7.19 7.31 9.01
N SER A 7 -8.45 7.44 9.42
CA SER A 7 -8.86 7.30 10.82
C SER A 7 -8.59 5.90 11.37
N PRO A 8 -7.93 5.77 12.53
CA PRO A 8 -7.67 4.47 13.16
C PRO A 8 -8.90 3.87 13.84
N ASN A 9 -9.96 4.65 14.05
CA ASN A 9 -11.17 4.19 14.71
C ASN A 9 -12.29 3.87 13.72
N THR A 10 -13.37 3.29 14.20
CA THR A 10 -14.52 2.86 13.39
C THR A 10 -15.56 3.96 13.20
N GLN A 11 -15.40 5.11 13.82
CA GLN A 11 -16.35 6.21 13.69
C GLN A 11 -16.15 6.94 12.36
N LEU A 12 -17.25 7.26 11.68
CA LEU A 12 -17.26 8.02 10.43
C LEU A 12 -16.36 7.42 9.33
N ARG A 13 -16.26 6.08 9.27
CA ARG A 13 -15.55 5.40 8.17
C ARG A 13 -16.39 4.29 7.54
N GLY A 14 -16.12 4.05 6.26
CA GLY A 14 -16.68 2.90 5.53
C GLY A 14 -15.89 1.61 5.75
N GLY A 15 -16.30 0.55 5.08
CA GLY A 15 -15.68 -0.77 5.13
C GLY A 15 -14.36 -0.90 4.35
N THR A 16 -13.71 0.21 4.01
CA THR A 16 -12.46 0.23 3.22
C THR A 16 -11.30 0.69 4.08
N ILE A 17 -10.23 -0.09 4.07
CA ILE A 17 -8.99 0.18 4.81
C ILE A 17 -7.86 0.31 3.81
N GLN A 18 -7.12 1.41 3.85
CA GLN A 18 -5.92 1.63 3.07
C GLN A 18 -4.69 1.49 3.97
N LEU A 19 -3.70 0.73 3.53
CA LEU A 19 -2.55 0.40 4.35
C LEU A 19 -1.31 0.04 3.51
N ASN A 20 -0.15 0.04 4.16
CA ASN A 20 1.07 -0.58 3.64
C ASN A 20 1.81 -1.36 4.74
N PHE A 21 2.59 -2.35 4.32
CA PHE A 21 3.47 -3.13 5.18
C PHE A 21 4.90 -2.61 5.09
N PHE A 22 5.60 -2.59 6.20
CA PHE A 22 7.00 -2.17 6.32
C PHE A 22 7.82 -3.24 7.02
N ASP A 23 9.05 -3.43 6.59
CA ASP A 23 10.00 -4.29 7.27
C ASP A 23 10.54 -3.65 8.57
N PRO A 24 11.31 -4.37 9.39
CA PRO A 24 11.91 -3.80 10.60
C PRO A 24 12.88 -2.63 10.35
N ALA A 25 13.44 -2.52 9.14
CA ALA A 25 14.31 -1.41 8.74
C ALA A 25 13.52 -0.19 8.24
N GLY A 26 12.18 -0.24 8.27
CA GLY A 26 11.30 0.84 7.81
C GLY A 26 11.14 0.92 6.29
N LYS A 27 11.58 -0.09 5.54
CA LYS A 27 11.35 -0.16 4.09
C LYS A 27 9.97 -0.74 3.80
N MET A 28 9.23 -0.07 2.94
CA MET A 28 7.90 -0.52 2.51
C MET A 28 7.99 -1.74 1.59
N PHE A 29 7.16 -2.75 1.82
CA PHE A 29 6.95 -3.84 0.87
C PHE A 29 6.24 -3.33 -0.37
N ASP A 30 6.62 -3.84 -1.55
CA ASP A 30 5.92 -3.51 -2.78
C ASP A 30 4.46 -3.96 -2.71
N SER A 31 3.54 -3.03 -2.98
CA SER A 31 2.10 -3.29 -2.82
C SER A 31 1.58 -4.33 -3.82
N TYR A 32 2.13 -4.40 -5.02
CA TYR A 32 1.75 -5.40 -6.02
C TYR A 32 2.27 -6.79 -5.66
N ALA A 33 3.49 -6.87 -5.11
CA ALA A 33 4.02 -8.13 -4.60
C ALA A 33 3.18 -8.66 -3.42
N VAL A 34 2.76 -7.79 -2.51
CA VAL A 34 1.88 -8.15 -1.39
C VAL A 34 0.49 -8.59 -1.90
N GLU A 35 -0.07 -7.91 -2.90
CA GLU A 35 -1.32 -8.31 -3.55
C GLU A 35 -1.21 -9.71 -4.17
N ALA A 36 -0.13 -10.00 -4.89
CA ALA A 36 0.11 -11.32 -5.47
C ALA A 36 0.19 -12.41 -4.38
N MET A 37 0.93 -12.18 -3.29
CA MET A 37 1.01 -13.10 -2.16
C MET A 37 -0.34 -13.32 -1.47
N ALA A 38 -1.19 -12.28 -1.39
CA ALA A 38 -2.54 -12.39 -0.84
C ALA A 38 -3.44 -13.24 -1.76
N ASN A 39 -3.36 -13.03 -3.06
CA ASN A 39 -4.09 -13.79 -4.07
C ASN A 39 -3.76 -15.29 -4.00
N ASP A 40 -2.49 -15.67 -3.77
CA ASP A 40 -2.07 -17.06 -3.58
C ASP A 40 -2.76 -17.71 -2.38
N GLN A 41 -3.14 -16.91 -1.37
CA GLN A 41 -3.90 -17.34 -0.21
C GLN A 41 -5.43 -17.11 -0.35
N ARG A 42 -5.92 -16.81 -1.55
CA ARG A 42 -7.32 -16.51 -1.87
C ARG A 42 -7.88 -15.29 -1.13
N ILE A 43 -7.01 -14.33 -0.82
CA ILE A 43 -7.37 -13.06 -0.22
C ILE A 43 -7.32 -11.99 -1.32
N SER A 44 -8.46 -11.40 -1.66
CA SER A 44 -8.55 -10.34 -2.65
C SER A 44 -8.26 -8.99 -2.02
N LEU A 45 -7.09 -8.45 -2.31
CA LEU A 45 -6.71 -7.07 -2.03
C LEU A 45 -6.67 -6.29 -3.35
N ARG A 46 -6.53 -4.99 -3.25
CA ARG A 46 -6.24 -4.14 -4.41
C ARG A 46 -5.01 -3.29 -4.12
N ALA A 47 -4.01 -3.38 -4.99
CA ALA A 47 -2.85 -2.51 -5.00
C ALA A 47 -3.06 -1.33 -5.97
N GLY A 48 -2.36 -0.23 -5.74
CA GLY A 48 -2.30 0.91 -6.64
C GLY A 48 -2.70 2.25 -6.05
N CYS A 49 -2.97 3.23 -6.91
CA CYS A 49 -3.24 4.62 -6.51
C CYS A 49 -4.67 4.89 -6.05
N HIS A 50 -5.60 4.00 -6.26
CA HIS A 50 -7.01 4.10 -5.86
C HIS A 50 -7.75 5.37 -6.29
N CYS A 51 -7.25 6.06 -7.33
CA CYS A 51 -7.86 7.28 -7.92
C CYS A 51 -8.10 8.42 -6.91
N ASN A 52 -7.25 8.54 -5.90
CA ASN A 52 -7.26 9.65 -4.95
C ASN A 52 -5.81 10.17 -4.78
N PRO A 53 -5.28 10.90 -5.79
CA PRO A 53 -3.87 11.32 -5.79
C PRO A 53 -3.52 12.20 -4.60
N GLY A 54 -4.28 13.24 -4.28
CA GLY A 54 -3.93 14.17 -3.20
C GLY A 54 -3.83 13.51 -1.83
N ALA A 55 -4.80 12.66 -1.46
CA ALA A 55 -4.75 11.93 -0.20
C ALA A 55 -3.61 10.90 -0.16
N ARG A 56 -3.29 10.28 -1.31
CA ARG A 56 -2.18 9.36 -1.45
C ARG A 56 -0.83 10.04 -1.27
N GLU A 57 -0.63 11.16 -1.92
CA GLU A 57 0.61 11.93 -1.87
C GLU A 57 0.93 12.37 -0.45
N LEU A 58 -0.06 12.91 0.25
CA LEU A 58 0.05 13.25 1.67
C LEU A 58 0.36 12.02 2.55
N ALA A 59 -0.34 10.90 2.31
CA ALA A 59 -0.15 9.67 3.09
C ALA A 59 1.24 9.03 2.88
N LEU A 60 1.81 9.17 1.69
CA LEU A 60 3.14 8.67 1.34
C LEU A 60 4.27 9.69 1.61
N GLY A 61 3.92 10.87 2.12
CA GLY A 61 4.88 11.91 2.51
C GLY A 61 5.57 12.58 1.32
N PHE A 62 4.88 12.69 0.17
CA PHE A 62 5.37 13.48 -0.95
C PHE A 62 5.27 14.96 -0.63
N THR A 63 6.35 15.70 -0.88
CA THR A 63 6.35 17.16 -0.84
C THR A 63 5.95 17.73 -2.19
N GLU A 64 5.44 18.97 -2.20
CA GLU A 64 5.08 19.68 -3.41
C GLU A 64 6.31 19.84 -4.34
N ASP A 65 7.48 20.14 -3.78
CA ASP A 65 8.72 20.28 -4.53
C ASP A 65 9.17 18.98 -5.21
N GLU A 66 9.04 17.84 -4.52
CA GLU A 66 9.33 16.51 -5.09
C GLU A 66 8.40 16.23 -6.29
N LEU A 67 7.12 16.54 -6.15
CA LEU A 67 6.14 16.36 -7.21
C LEU A 67 6.41 17.29 -8.40
N ILE A 68 6.63 18.58 -8.15
CA ILE A 68 6.93 19.56 -9.21
C ILE A 68 8.20 19.16 -9.97
N THR A 69 9.25 18.76 -9.25
CA THR A 69 10.51 18.33 -9.86
C THR A 69 10.31 17.07 -10.71
N SER A 70 9.57 16.10 -10.20
CA SER A 70 9.27 14.87 -10.91
C SER A 70 8.47 15.08 -12.19
N PHE A 71 7.57 16.07 -12.20
CA PHE A 71 6.76 16.37 -13.37
C PHE A 71 7.42 17.33 -14.37
N ARG A 72 8.40 18.14 -13.96
CA ARG A 72 9.14 19.03 -14.86
C ARG A 72 9.96 18.30 -15.93
N ASP A 73 10.52 17.14 -15.55
CA ASP A 73 11.37 16.34 -16.42
C ASP A 73 10.59 15.20 -17.12
N ALA A 74 9.24 15.21 -17.00
CA ALA A 74 8.39 14.06 -17.26
C ALA A 74 7.74 14.03 -18.67
N ASP A 75 8.23 14.75 -19.65
CA ASP A 75 7.56 14.80 -20.98
C ASP A 75 7.38 13.41 -21.63
N HIS A 76 8.09 12.38 -21.18
CA HIS A 76 7.94 10.98 -21.63
C HIS A 76 8.39 9.94 -20.58
N MET A 77 8.15 10.19 -19.29
CA MET A 77 8.60 9.28 -18.23
C MET A 77 7.70 8.05 -18.12
N THR A 78 8.29 6.86 -18.17
CA THR A 78 7.57 5.61 -17.85
C THR A 78 7.27 5.54 -16.36
N TYR A 79 6.30 4.69 -15.95
CA TYR A 79 5.99 4.46 -14.55
C TYR A 79 7.21 3.99 -13.73
N GLU A 80 8.07 3.16 -14.32
CA GLU A 80 9.31 2.69 -13.69
C GLU A 80 10.31 3.83 -13.46
N GLN A 81 10.47 4.70 -14.45
CA GLN A 81 11.30 5.90 -14.34
C GLN A 81 10.77 6.85 -13.26
N PHE A 82 9.45 7.05 -13.22
CA PHE A 82 8.80 7.86 -12.19
C PHE A 82 9.04 7.32 -10.78
N THR A 83 8.97 6.01 -10.57
CA THR A 83 9.27 5.39 -9.26
C THR A 83 10.73 5.55 -8.85
N HIS A 84 11.67 5.62 -9.81
CA HIS A 84 13.07 5.92 -9.53
C HIS A 84 13.31 7.38 -9.14
N VAL A 85 12.64 8.32 -9.78
CA VAL A 85 12.79 9.77 -9.51
C VAL A 85 12.31 10.13 -8.11
N ILE A 86 11.28 9.48 -7.60
CA ILE A 86 10.74 9.70 -6.26
C ILE A 86 11.46 8.88 -5.16
N ASP A 87 12.74 8.59 -5.39
CA ASP A 87 13.64 7.94 -4.42
C ASP A 87 13.13 6.57 -3.92
N GLY A 88 12.53 5.80 -4.82
CA GLY A 88 11.99 4.47 -4.51
C GLY A 88 10.77 4.50 -3.59
N LYS A 89 10.17 5.67 -3.33
CA LYS A 89 8.87 5.74 -2.68
C LYS A 89 7.87 5.06 -3.60
N THR A 90 7.25 3.97 -3.17
CA THR A 90 6.22 3.33 -3.98
C THR A 90 5.00 4.25 -4.08
N THR A 91 4.47 4.34 -5.29
CA THR A 91 3.29 5.16 -5.58
C THR A 91 1.98 4.44 -5.25
N GLY A 92 2.05 3.22 -4.74
CA GLY A 92 0.91 2.38 -4.44
C GLY A 92 0.65 2.18 -2.95
N ALA A 93 -0.60 1.92 -2.64
CA ALA A 93 -1.02 1.42 -1.34
C ALA A 93 -1.91 0.18 -1.55
N LEU A 94 -2.05 -0.61 -0.51
CA LEU A 94 -3.00 -1.71 -0.47
C LEU A 94 -4.36 -1.21 0.03
N ARG A 95 -5.41 -1.77 -0.51
CA ARG A 95 -6.77 -1.56 -0.05
C ARG A 95 -7.43 -2.90 0.27
N ALA A 96 -7.81 -3.07 1.53
CA ALA A 96 -8.74 -4.11 1.96
C ALA A 96 -10.15 -3.51 2.04
N SER A 97 -11.13 -4.22 1.50
CA SER A 97 -12.54 -3.78 1.51
C SER A 97 -13.40 -4.87 2.12
N ILE A 98 -14.19 -4.51 3.13
CA ILE A 98 -15.18 -5.36 3.76
C ILE A 98 -16.51 -5.13 3.06
N GLY A 99 -17.07 -6.17 2.46
CA GLY A 99 -18.37 -6.13 1.77
C GLY A 99 -19.46 -6.87 2.52
N LEU A 100 -20.66 -6.87 1.97
CA LEU A 100 -21.84 -7.52 2.58
C LEU A 100 -21.66 -9.03 2.82
N VAL A 101 -20.86 -9.69 1.98
CA VAL A 101 -20.61 -11.13 2.07
C VAL A 101 -19.38 -11.49 2.90
N THR A 102 -18.63 -10.49 3.36
CA THR A 102 -17.42 -10.72 4.16
C THR A 102 -17.81 -11.23 5.55
N THR A 103 -17.26 -12.37 5.92
CA THR A 103 -17.47 -13.01 7.21
C THR A 103 -16.32 -12.74 8.17
N PHE A 104 -16.50 -13.04 9.46
CA PHE A 104 -15.41 -12.98 10.44
C PHE A 104 -14.27 -13.94 10.08
N ALA A 105 -14.56 -15.10 9.48
CA ALA A 105 -13.54 -16.04 9.03
C ALA A 105 -12.63 -15.43 7.94
N ASP A 106 -13.19 -14.65 7.03
CA ASP A 106 -12.42 -13.96 5.98
C ASP A 106 -11.49 -12.89 6.60
N VAL A 107 -12.02 -12.11 7.54
CA VAL A 107 -11.22 -11.11 8.28
C VAL A 107 -10.10 -11.80 9.07
N TYR A 108 -10.40 -12.91 9.74
CA TYR A 108 -9.40 -13.68 10.48
C TYR A 108 -8.30 -14.22 9.57
N THR A 109 -8.66 -14.76 8.40
CA THR A 109 -7.70 -15.20 7.37
C THR A 109 -6.79 -14.06 6.92
N TYR A 110 -7.36 -12.89 6.66
CA TYR A 110 -6.58 -11.71 6.36
C TYR A 110 -5.62 -11.31 7.49
N LEU A 111 -6.05 -11.36 8.74
CA LEU A 111 -5.19 -11.06 9.89
C LEU A 111 -4.03 -12.06 10.02
N GLN A 112 -4.26 -13.35 9.76
CA GLN A 112 -3.19 -14.36 9.74
C GLN A 112 -2.18 -14.05 8.62
N PHE A 113 -2.65 -13.69 7.43
CA PHE A 113 -1.80 -13.23 6.33
C PHE A 113 -0.97 -12.00 6.74
N ALA A 114 -1.61 -10.97 7.32
CA ALA A 114 -0.93 -9.77 7.77
C ALA A 114 0.17 -10.05 8.82
N ARG A 115 -0.03 -11.04 9.69
CA ARG A 115 0.96 -11.48 10.68
C ARG A 115 2.23 -12.05 10.05
N THR A 116 2.19 -12.56 8.83
CA THR A 116 3.38 -13.07 8.14
C THR A 116 4.40 -11.99 7.79
N PHE A 117 4.01 -10.72 7.88
CA PHE A 117 4.89 -9.56 7.67
C PHE A 117 5.53 -9.06 8.98
N VAL A 118 5.16 -9.61 10.15
CA VAL A 118 5.81 -9.27 11.40
C VAL A 118 7.24 -9.82 11.36
N ASP A 119 8.22 -8.94 11.63
CA ASP A 119 9.65 -9.24 11.63
C ASP A 119 10.22 -9.80 10.31
N ARG A 120 9.43 -9.75 9.23
CA ARG A 120 9.88 -10.17 7.90
C ARG A 120 10.76 -9.10 7.26
N SER A 121 11.99 -9.48 6.87
CA SER A 121 12.88 -8.61 6.08
C SER A 121 12.56 -8.71 4.58
N ARG A 122 12.69 -7.58 3.85
CA ARG A 122 12.52 -7.56 2.37
C ARG A 122 13.52 -8.44 1.62
N SER A 123 14.69 -8.71 2.19
CA SER A 123 15.72 -9.55 1.55
C SER A 123 15.32 -11.03 1.43
N SER A 124 14.22 -11.45 2.04
CA SER A 124 13.70 -12.82 1.94
C SER A 124 12.59 -13.00 0.87
N ALA A 125 12.35 -11.98 0.04
CA ALA A 125 11.32 -11.99 -1.01
C ALA A 125 11.96 -11.82 -2.40
N ASN A 126 12.78 -12.78 -2.80
CA ASN A 126 13.15 -13.04 -4.20
C ASN A 126 12.53 -14.36 -4.63
#